data_0f5fdb48c81a464c1757146d7be0c530
#
_entry.id   0f5fdb48c81a464c1757146d7be0c530
#
_cell.length_a   1.000
_cell.length_b   1.000
_cell.length_c   1.000
_cell.angle_alpha   90.00
_cell.angle_beta   90.00
_cell.angle_gamma   90.00
#
_symmetry.space_group_name_H-M   'P 1'
#
loop_
_entity.id
_entity.type
_entity.pdbx_description
1 polymer ?
#
loop_
_entity_poly.entity_id
_entity_poly.type
_entity_poly.pdbx_seq_one_letter_code
_entity_poly.pdbx_strand_id
1 'polypeptide(L)'
;MPQPNSVSPPAATHDVKAFDYFGDRISWLDRLRMQASLRVRRQMYDWFRDQIGGVAGKTILDHGSTPDTEHIDSNCFIQWLIEDGATVYATSPEPIDHLETVFPGLQVVAFPPDPQRLPPIDCVLSSATIEHVGNDYQQVQYCRDLLAIAPQICLTTPNRYHWLDFHTKLPLLHWLPRAAHRWILRLLGLKFWAQEANLRLLSKRDLHRIVSRSVTETIAAAAPITQADLDRGRSHHHRDPIDVKWCEPKFLGCVSNLAVLVRR
;
A
#
# COMPACT_ATOMS: atom_id res chain seq x y z
N MET A 1 34.42 -12.23 30.32
CA MET A 1 33.13 -12.44 29.67
C MET A 1 33.19 -11.79 28.31
N PRO A 2 33.11 -12.51 27.19
CA PRO A 2 33.14 -11.92 25.86
C PRO A 2 31.78 -11.32 25.52
N GLN A 3 31.80 -10.13 24.94
CA GLN A 3 30.62 -9.42 24.42
C GLN A 3 30.05 -10.15 23.23
N PRO A 4 28.71 -10.16 23.01
CA PRO A 4 28.13 -10.75 21.82
C PRO A 4 28.39 -9.86 20.59
N ASN A 5 28.93 -10.48 19.55
CA ASN A 5 29.14 -9.88 18.24
C ASN A 5 27.82 -9.32 17.66
N SER A 6 27.78 -8.02 17.48
CA SER A 6 26.76 -7.36 16.66
C SER A 6 26.99 -7.73 15.19
N VAL A 7 26.19 -8.66 14.68
CA VAL A 7 26.13 -8.93 13.26
C VAL A 7 25.34 -7.79 12.61
N SER A 8 26.06 -6.88 11.97
CA SER A 8 25.45 -5.89 11.08
C SER A 8 24.77 -6.62 9.91
N PRO A 9 23.54 -6.26 9.52
CA PRO A 9 22.94 -6.82 8.32
C PRO A 9 23.77 -6.39 7.11
N PRO A 10 23.93 -7.26 6.08
CA PRO A 10 24.68 -6.92 4.89
C PRO A 10 24.00 -5.73 4.20
N ALA A 11 24.77 -4.70 3.94
CA ALA A 11 24.38 -3.58 3.09
C ALA A 11 24.09 -4.15 1.69
N ALA A 12 22.82 -4.31 1.36
CA ALA A 12 22.39 -4.60 0.01
C ALA A 12 22.54 -3.32 -0.81
N THR A 13 23.73 -3.09 -1.35
CA THR A 13 23.93 -2.19 -2.47
C THR A 13 23.33 -2.84 -3.70
N HIS A 14 22.01 -2.82 -3.80
CA HIS A 14 21.37 -3.01 -5.09
C HIS A 14 21.40 -1.64 -5.79
N ASP A 15 22.16 -1.58 -6.90
CA ASP A 15 21.89 -0.62 -7.96
C ASP A 15 20.42 -0.84 -8.39
N VAL A 16 19.51 -0.21 -7.71
CA VAL A 16 18.12 -0.11 -8.13
C VAL A 16 18.13 0.91 -9.27
N LYS A 17 18.43 0.45 -10.49
CA LYS A 17 17.98 1.18 -11.67
C LYS A 17 16.49 1.36 -11.48
N ALA A 18 16.03 2.61 -11.37
CA ALA A 18 14.62 2.95 -11.41
C ALA A 18 14.02 2.13 -12.56
N PHE A 19 13.11 1.22 -12.22
CA PHE A 19 12.62 0.29 -13.22
C PHE A 19 11.68 1.10 -14.10
N ASP A 20 12.11 1.36 -15.33
CA ASP A 20 11.28 2.04 -16.32
C ASP A 20 10.08 1.14 -16.70
N TYR A 21 8.98 1.37 -16.00
CA TYR A 21 7.74 0.64 -16.19
C TYR A 21 7.10 0.88 -17.56
N PHE A 22 7.53 1.88 -18.33
CA PHE A 22 6.76 2.39 -19.46
C PHE A 22 7.57 2.63 -20.75
N GLY A 23 8.90 2.71 -20.73
CA GLY A 23 9.74 3.01 -21.89
C GLY A 23 9.63 4.47 -22.37
N ASP A 24 10.63 4.92 -23.12
CA ASP A 24 10.89 6.33 -23.46
C ASP A 24 9.85 7.07 -24.32
N ARG A 25 8.70 6.49 -24.65
CA ARG A 25 7.65 7.14 -25.45
C ARG A 25 6.25 6.78 -24.99
N ILE A 26 5.55 7.74 -24.41
CA ILE A 26 4.12 7.63 -24.07
C ILE A 26 3.32 7.52 -25.35
N SER A 27 2.82 6.32 -25.66
CA SER A 27 1.94 6.07 -26.81
C SER A 27 0.51 6.61 -26.52
N TRP A 28 -0.31 6.75 -27.58
CA TRP A 28 -1.72 7.11 -27.41
C TRP A 28 -2.49 6.06 -26.58
N LEU A 29 -2.10 4.79 -26.65
CA LEU A 29 -2.65 3.71 -25.83
C LEU A 29 -2.29 3.89 -24.35
N ASP A 30 -1.08 4.34 -24.04
CA ASP A 30 -0.66 4.62 -22.67
C ASP A 30 -1.43 5.80 -22.08
N ARG A 31 -1.71 6.83 -22.89
CA ARG A 31 -2.58 7.94 -22.46
C ARG A 31 -4.00 7.48 -22.12
N LEU A 32 -4.59 6.58 -22.92
CA LEU A 32 -5.91 6.00 -22.62
C LEU A 32 -5.86 5.15 -21.33
N ARG A 33 -4.79 4.39 -21.12
CA ARG A 33 -4.59 3.62 -19.89
C ARG A 33 -4.46 4.51 -18.67
N MET A 34 -3.65 5.56 -18.75
CA MET A 34 -3.49 6.54 -17.67
C MET A 34 -4.84 7.20 -17.32
N GLN A 35 -5.62 7.61 -18.33
CA GLN A 35 -6.96 8.17 -18.08
C GLN A 35 -7.91 7.16 -17.42
N ALA A 36 -7.85 5.89 -17.83
CA ALA A 36 -8.63 4.82 -17.20
C ALA A 36 -8.18 4.56 -15.77
N SER A 37 -6.86 4.53 -15.54
CA SER A 37 -6.25 4.41 -14.21
C SER A 37 -6.67 5.56 -13.31
N LEU A 38 -6.57 6.81 -13.78
CA LEU A 38 -7.01 7.99 -13.04
C LEU A 38 -8.48 7.93 -12.64
N ARG A 39 -9.38 7.50 -13.54
CA ARG A 39 -10.82 7.36 -13.22
C ARG A 39 -11.04 6.37 -12.08
N VAL A 40 -10.37 5.23 -12.12
CA VAL A 40 -10.45 4.20 -11.07
C VAL A 40 -9.86 4.72 -9.76
N ARG A 41 -8.68 5.36 -9.82
CA ARG A 41 -8.03 5.95 -8.65
C ARG A 41 -8.87 7.07 -8.04
N ARG A 42 -9.54 7.89 -8.87
CA ARG A 42 -10.46 8.92 -8.40
C ARG A 42 -11.66 8.33 -7.67
N GLN A 43 -12.25 7.23 -8.16
CA GLN A 43 -13.33 6.54 -7.45
C GLN A 43 -12.87 6.03 -6.08
N MET A 44 -11.64 5.47 -5.99
CA MET A 44 -11.07 5.03 -4.71
C MET A 44 -10.80 6.19 -3.78
N TYR A 45 -10.29 7.31 -4.29
CA TYR A 45 -10.02 8.51 -3.51
C TYR A 45 -11.30 9.13 -2.97
N ASP A 46 -12.31 9.33 -3.81
CA ASP A 46 -13.60 9.89 -3.39
C ASP A 46 -14.25 9.01 -2.33
N TRP A 47 -14.24 7.69 -2.52
CA TRP A 47 -14.70 6.74 -1.51
C TRP A 47 -13.90 6.87 -0.20
N PHE A 48 -12.58 6.89 -0.28
CA PHE A 48 -11.70 7.04 0.89
C PHE A 48 -12.03 8.33 1.65
N ARG A 49 -12.06 9.46 0.95
CA ARG A 49 -12.40 10.76 1.52
C ARG A 49 -13.75 10.74 2.24
N ASP A 50 -14.77 10.17 1.60
CA ASP A 50 -16.10 10.09 2.19
C ASP A 50 -16.12 9.19 3.44
N GLN A 51 -15.37 8.07 3.40
CA GLN A 51 -15.31 7.16 4.55
C GLN A 51 -14.64 7.79 5.77
N ILE A 52 -13.62 8.62 5.60
CA ILE A 52 -12.93 9.27 6.73
C ILE A 52 -13.57 10.60 7.15
N GLY A 53 -14.69 10.99 6.52
CA GLY A 53 -15.41 12.23 6.84
C GLY A 53 -14.71 13.50 6.35
N GLY A 54 -14.07 13.45 5.18
CA GLY A 54 -13.26 14.51 4.62
C GLY A 54 -11.79 14.40 5.02
N VAL A 55 -10.91 15.06 4.23
CA VAL A 55 -9.46 15.07 4.45
C VAL A 55 -8.93 16.43 4.92
N ALA A 56 -9.71 17.49 4.76
CA ALA A 56 -9.32 18.83 5.17
C ALA A 56 -8.92 18.89 6.65
N GLY A 57 -7.73 19.43 6.92
CA GLY A 57 -7.16 19.53 8.27
C GLY A 57 -6.67 18.22 8.88
N LYS A 58 -6.73 17.10 8.16
CA LYS A 58 -6.15 15.82 8.59
C LYS A 58 -4.69 15.70 8.17
N THR A 59 -3.92 14.98 8.95
CA THR A 59 -2.54 14.61 8.63
C THR A 59 -2.50 13.19 8.06
N ILE A 60 -2.07 13.05 6.82
CA ILE A 60 -2.07 11.78 6.09
C ILE A 60 -0.65 11.43 5.65
N LEU A 61 -0.23 10.20 5.90
CA LEU A 61 1.02 9.63 5.39
C LEU A 61 0.73 8.79 4.14
N ASP A 62 1.27 9.17 2.99
CA ASP A 62 1.33 8.32 1.80
C ASP A 62 2.54 7.40 1.91
N HIS A 63 2.30 6.08 1.97
CA HIS A 63 3.34 5.09 2.20
C HIS A 63 3.58 4.23 0.96
N GLY A 64 4.75 4.38 0.35
CA GLY A 64 5.15 3.71 -0.87
C GLY A 64 4.92 4.57 -2.12
N SER A 65 5.14 5.88 -2.01
CA SER A 65 5.14 6.80 -3.13
C SER A 65 6.20 6.42 -4.16
N THR A 66 5.92 6.67 -5.43
CA THR A 66 6.88 6.40 -6.53
C THR A 66 7.67 7.66 -6.89
N PRO A 67 8.95 7.55 -7.29
CA PRO A 67 9.71 8.69 -7.80
C PRO A 67 9.23 9.20 -9.16
N ASP A 68 8.31 8.49 -9.82
CA ASP A 68 7.79 8.84 -11.14
C ASP A 68 6.97 10.14 -11.13
N THR A 69 7.32 11.05 -12.03
CA THR A 69 6.65 12.35 -12.24
C THR A 69 6.12 12.53 -13.66
N GLU A 70 6.37 11.57 -14.55
CA GLU A 70 5.98 11.65 -15.97
C GLU A 70 4.54 11.17 -16.20
N HIS A 71 4.07 10.22 -15.38
CA HIS A 71 2.73 9.65 -15.51
C HIS A 71 1.76 10.38 -14.59
N ILE A 72 0.73 10.95 -15.18
CA ILE A 72 -0.29 11.74 -14.48
C ILE A 72 -1.10 10.95 -13.44
N ASP A 73 -1.08 9.64 -13.49
CA ASP A 73 -1.71 8.77 -12.50
C ASP A 73 -0.75 8.33 -11.38
N SER A 74 0.56 8.61 -11.52
CA SER A 74 1.53 8.44 -10.44
C SER A 74 1.34 9.50 -9.37
N ASN A 75 1.35 9.07 -8.11
CA ASN A 75 1.21 9.97 -6.93
C ASN A 75 -0.06 10.87 -6.95
N CYS A 76 -1.07 10.55 -7.77
CA CYS A 76 -2.28 11.37 -7.90
C CYS A 76 -3.06 11.51 -6.58
N PHE A 77 -2.93 10.57 -5.63
CA PHE A 77 -3.52 10.70 -4.30
C PHE A 77 -2.87 11.84 -3.51
N ILE A 78 -1.54 12.00 -3.58
CA ILE A 78 -0.81 13.11 -2.94
C ILE A 78 -1.38 14.44 -3.42
N GLN A 79 -1.50 14.61 -4.74
CA GLN A 79 -2.06 15.83 -5.33
C GLN A 79 -3.47 16.12 -4.80
N TRP A 80 -4.37 15.15 -4.87
CA TRP A 80 -5.77 15.35 -4.44
C TRP A 80 -5.90 15.59 -2.94
N LEU A 81 -5.06 14.96 -2.12
CA LEU A 81 -5.02 15.20 -0.67
C LEU A 81 -4.63 16.63 -0.35
N ILE A 82 -3.61 17.16 -1.03
CA ILE A 82 -3.15 18.55 -0.86
C ILE A 82 -4.23 19.52 -1.35
N GLU A 83 -4.81 19.28 -2.53
CA GLU A 83 -5.89 20.10 -3.10
C GLU A 83 -7.12 20.16 -2.19
N ASP A 84 -7.44 19.05 -1.52
CA ASP A 84 -8.58 18.95 -0.59
C ASP A 84 -8.20 19.40 0.85
N GLY A 85 -7.01 19.97 1.08
CA GLY A 85 -6.61 20.65 2.32
C GLY A 85 -6.07 19.73 3.42
N ALA A 86 -5.55 18.55 3.08
CA ALA A 86 -4.81 17.70 4.01
C ALA A 86 -3.37 18.16 4.20
N THR A 87 -2.77 17.89 5.36
CA THR A 87 -1.31 17.92 5.54
C THR A 87 -0.77 16.55 5.14
N VAL A 88 0.11 16.52 4.12
CA VAL A 88 0.55 15.28 3.51
C VAL A 88 2.03 15.04 3.76
N TYR A 89 2.32 13.86 4.29
CA TYR A 89 3.66 13.29 4.39
C TYR A 89 3.79 12.15 3.39
N ALA A 90 4.99 11.94 2.84
CA ALA A 90 5.28 10.80 1.96
C ALA A 90 6.54 10.08 2.39
N THR A 91 6.55 8.75 2.21
CA THR A 91 7.73 7.91 2.46
C THR A 91 7.82 6.80 1.41
N SER A 92 9.06 6.45 1.06
CA SER A 92 9.36 5.41 0.06
C SER A 92 10.74 4.81 0.31
N PRO A 93 10.97 3.53 -0.02
CA PRO A 93 12.32 2.98 -0.09
C PRO A 93 13.16 3.56 -1.25
N GLU A 94 12.50 4.21 -2.21
CA GLU A 94 13.15 4.91 -3.34
C GLU A 94 13.33 6.40 -3.01
N PRO A 95 14.32 7.10 -3.62
CA PRO A 95 14.52 8.52 -3.39
C PRO A 95 13.39 9.33 -4.01
N ILE A 96 12.61 10.03 -3.16
CA ILE A 96 11.43 10.81 -3.55
C ILE A 96 11.50 12.28 -3.11
N ASP A 97 12.65 12.78 -2.65
CA ASP A 97 12.80 14.17 -2.14
C ASP A 97 12.36 15.22 -3.16
N HIS A 98 12.57 14.95 -4.46
CA HIS A 98 12.16 15.85 -5.55
C HIS A 98 10.63 16.05 -5.63
N LEU A 99 9.82 15.14 -5.05
CA LEU A 99 8.37 15.27 -5.04
C LEU A 99 7.89 16.49 -4.22
N GLU A 100 8.67 16.97 -3.26
CA GLU A 100 8.36 18.23 -2.53
C GLU A 100 8.32 19.44 -3.47
N THR A 101 9.13 19.41 -4.53
CA THR A 101 9.12 20.46 -5.57
C THR A 101 7.93 20.28 -6.52
N VAL A 102 7.55 19.04 -6.81
CA VAL A 102 6.44 18.71 -7.72
C VAL A 102 5.07 18.96 -7.07
N PHE A 103 4.96 18.66 -5.77
CA PHE A 103 3.74 18.81 -4.97
C PHE A 103 3.97 19.80 -3.83
N PRO A 104 3.80 21.12 -4.05
CA PRO A 104 3.98 22.11 -3.01
C PRO A 104 3.09 21.83 -1.79
N GLY A 105 3.68 21.71 -0.61
CA GLY A 105 2.99 21.33 0.63
C GLY A 105 3.17 19.86 1.04
N LEU A 106 3.76 19.02 0.19
CA LEU A 106 4.21 17.68 0.56
C LEU A 106 5.43 17.79 1.48
N GLN A 107 5.56 16.87 2.43
CA GLN A 107 6.73 16.68 3.28
C GLN A 107 7.22 15.25 3.15
N VAL A 108 8.45 15.06 2.69
CA VAL A 108 9.07 13.74 2.57
C VAL A 108 9.72 13.36 3.89
N VAL A 109 9.49 12.12 4.34
CA VAL A 109 10.07 11.57 5.56
C VAL A 109 10.87 10.31 5.26
N ALA A 110 11.87 10.03 6.10
CA ALA A 110 12.77 8.89 5.94
C ALA A 110 12.01 7.55 5.86
N PHE A 111 12.55 6.61 5.12
CA PHE A 111 12.08 5.23 5.07
C PHE A 111 13.08 4.28 5.78
N PRO A 112 12.61 3.33 6.61
CA PRO A 112 11.25 3.22 7.13
C PRO A 112 10.88 4.40 8.03
N PRO A 113 9.62 4.84 8.05
CA PRO A 113 9.20 5.95 8.88
C PRO A 113 9.27 5.56 10.37
N ASP A 114 9.88 6.43 11.17
CA ASP A 114 9.94 6.27 12.62
C ASP A 114 8.68 6.92 13.26
N PRO A 115 7.78 6.13 13.85
CA PRO A 115 6.56 6.67 14.45
C PRO A 115 6.79 7.70 15.55
N GLN A 116 7.99 7.68 16.21
CA GLN A 116 8.32 8.64 17.26
C GLN A 116 8.74 10.01 16.72
N ARG A 117 9.11 10.08 15.44
CA ARG A 117 9.54 11.30 14.75
C ARG A 117 8.46 11.89 13.86
N LEU A 118 7.40 11.13 13.60
CA LEU A 118 6.26 11.61 12.85
C LEU A 118 5.35 12.46 13.75
N PRO A 119 4.68 13.48 13.19
CA PRO A 119 3.54 14.08 13.86
C PRO A 119 2.43 13.05 14.04
N PRO A 120 1.40 13.34 14.84
CA PRO A 120 0.22 12.49 14.91
C PRO A 120 -0.39 12.31 13.50
N ILE A 121 -0.42 11.08 13.01
CA ILE A 121 -0.97 10.71 11.69
C ILE A 121 -2.41 10.22 11.88
N ASP A 122 -3.36 10.84 11.20
CA ASP A 122 -4.79 10.44 11.24
C ASP A 122 -5.04 9.18 10.42
N CYS A 123 -4.37 9.04 9.27
CA CYS A 123 -4.51 7.90 8.39
C CYS A 123 -3.23 7.65 7.58
N VAL A 124 -2.86 6.38 7.40
CA VAL A 124 -1.87 5.98 6.40
C VAL A 124 -2.62 5.54 5.14
N LEU A 125 -2.28 6.15 4.01
CA LEU A 125 -2.70 5.72 2.68
C LEU A 125 -1.55 4.96 2.03
N SER A 126 -1.82 3.78 1.48
CA SER A 126 -0.83 3.00 0.72
C SER A 126 -1.47 2.51 -0.57
N SER A 127 -1.05 3.09 -1.68
CA SER A 127 -1.66 2.85 -2.99
C SER A 127 -0.77 2.00 -3.88
N ALA A 128 -1.26 0.82 -4.28
CA ALA A 128 -0.57 -0.11 -5.18
C ALA A 128 0.85 -0.48 -4.70
N THR A 129 1.01 -0.69 -3.39
CA THR A 129 2.30 -1.01 -2.75
C THR A 129 2.31 -2.42 -2.18
N ILE A 130 1.22 -2.85 -1.55
CA ILE A 130 1.15 -4.12 -0.82
C ILE A 130 1.48 -5.34 -1.70
N GLU A 131 1.17 -5.30 -2.98
CA GLU A 131 1.50 -6.36 -3.94
C GLU A 131 3.00 -6.52 -4.19
N HIS A 132 3.81 -5.50 -3.82
CA HIS A 132 5.27 -5.47 -3.95
C HIS A 132 6.01 -5.80 -2.64
N VAL A 133 5.29 -6.04 -1.57
CA VAL A 133 5.87 -6.29 -0.23
C VAL A 133 6.34 -7.74 -0.04
N GLY A 134 6.21 -8.59 -1.06
CA GLY A 134 6.68 -9.97 -0.98
C GLY A 134 5.60 -10.99 -0.60
N ASN A 135 5.92 -11.93 0.28
CA ASN A 135 5.03 -13.06 0.61
C ASN A 135 3.91 -12.68 1.59
N ASP A 136 3.03 -13.63 1.89
CA ASP A 136 1.86 -13.46 2.78
C ASP A 136 2.26 -12.95 4.18
N TYR A 137 3.33 -13.48 4.74
CA TYR A 137 3.82 -13.07 6.06
C TYR A 137 4.30 -11.61 6.04
N GLN A 138 5.09 -11.24 5.04
CA GLN A 138 5.60 -9.87 4.87
C GLN A 138 4.45 -8.87 4.65
N GLN A 139 3.42 -9.24 3.89
CA GLN A 139 2.24 -8.41 3.68
C GLN A 139 1.41 -8.22 4.97
N VAL A 140 1.31 -9.25 5.81
CA VAL A 140 0.70 -9.14 7.14
C VAL A 140 1.51 -8.19 8.03
N GLN A 141 2.83 -8.37 8.07
CA GLN A 141 3.71 -7.50 8.86
C GLN A 141 3.63 -6.05 8.38
N TYR A 142 3.62 -5.82 7.08
CA TYR A 142 3.44 -4.50 6.48
C TYR A 142 2.17 -3.81 6.98
N CYS A 143 1.03 -4.49 6.96
CA CYS A 143 -0.21 -3.91 7.47
C CYS A 143 -0.13 -3.60 8.98
N ARG A 144 0.56 -4.43 9.76
CA ARG A 144 0.77 -4.19 11.19
C ARG A 144 1.63 -2.97 11.44
N ASP A 145 2.68 -2.79 10.65
CA ASP A 145 3.59 -1.65 10.76
C ASP A 145 2.83 -0.35 10.43
N LEU A 146 1.97 -0.35 9.41
CA LEU A 146 1.11 0.79 9.11
C LEU A 146 0.10 1.07 10.23
N LEU A 147 -0.51 0.04 10.83
CA LEU A 147 -1.42 0.18 11.98
C LEU A 147 -0.70 0.66 13.24
N ALA A 148 0.62 0.50 13.34
CA ALA A 148 1.40 1.07 14.43
C ALA A 148 1.61 2.58 14.27
N ILE A 149 1.61 3.10 13.03
CA ILE A 149 1.78 4.52 12.71
C ILE A 149 0.48 5.31 12.93
N ALA A 150 -0.66 4.79 12.51
CA ALA A 150 -1.92 5.51 12.56
C ALA A 150 -3.11 4.63 12.99
N PRO A 151 -4.18 5.23 13.55
CA PRO A 151 -5.40 4.51 13.90
C PRO A 151 -6.19 4.01 12.68
N GLN A 152 -5.93 4.57 11.52
CA GLN A 152 -6.61 4.20 10.27
C GLN A 152 -5.58 3.93 9.17
N ILE A 153 -5.82 2.90 8.38
CA ILE A 153 -5.03 2.62 7.18
C ILE A 153 -5.96 2.38 5.99
N CYS A 154 -5.63 2.96 4.86
CA CYS A 154 -6.28 2.70 3.58
C CYS A 154 -5.29 2.05 2.62
N LEU A 155 -5.58 0.84 2.20
CA LEU A 155 -4.77 0.10 1.23
C LEU A 155 -5.50 0.01 -0.09
N THR A 156 -4.82 0.26 -1.19
CA THR A 156 -5.34 -0.05 -2.53
C THR A 156 -4.38 -1.00 -3.26
N THR A 157 -4.92 -1.87 -4.10
CA THR A 157 -4.13 -2.81 -4.90
C THR A 157 -4.90 -3.23 -6.16
N PRO A 158 -4.25 -3.53 -7.29
CA PRO A 158 -4.89 -4.14 -8.43
C PRO A 158 -5.53 -5.48 -8.04
N ASN A 159 -6.74 -5.73 -8.57
CA ASN A 159 -7.41 -6.99 -8.33
C ASN A 159 -6.80 -8.10 -9.20
N ARG A 160 -6.34 -9.16 -8.59
CA ARG A 160 -5.79 -10.33 -9.28
C ARG A 160 -6.73 -10.90 -10.34
N TYR A 161 -8.04 -10.78 -10.17
CA TYR A 161 -9.03 -11.34 -11.11
C TYR A 161 -9.55 -10.29 -12.11
N HIS A 162 -8.89 -9.14 -12.25
CA HIS A 162 -9.11 -8.29 -13.41
C HIS A 162 -8.60 -8.99 -14.67
N TRP A 163 -9.22 -8.78 -15.83
CA TRP A 163 -8.84 -9.47 -17.07
C TRP A 163 -7.43 -9.10 -17.57
N LEU A 164 -6.91 -7.93 -17.24
CA LEU A 164 -5.58 -7.45 -17.61
C LEU A 164 -4.71 -7.27 -16.35
N ASP A 165 -3.51 -7.83 -16.35
CA ASP A 165 -2.49 -7.50 -15.36
C ASP A 165 -1.80 -6.19 -15.74
N PHE A 166 -1.90 -5.19 -14.89
CA PHE A 166 -1.33 -3.86 -15.14
C PHE A 166 0.21 -3.84 -15.12
N HIS A 167 0.85 -4.79 -14.44
CA HIS A 167 2.31 -4.88 -14.33
C HIS A 167 2.93 -5.52 -15.56
N THR A 168 2.42 -6.68 -15.96
CA THR A 168 2.96 -7.44 -17.09
C THR A 168 2.31 -7.08 -18.42
N LYS A 169 1.18 -6.36 -18.38
CA LYS A 169 0.33 -6.03 -19.55
C LYS A 169 -0.23 -7.27 -20.28
N LEU A 170 -0.19 -8.44 -19.62
CA LEU A 170 -0.67 -9.70 -20.18
C LEU A 170 -2.11 -9.97 -19.72
N PRO A 171 -3.02 -10.31 -20.66
CA PRO A 171 -4.38 -10.66 -20.29
C PRO A 171 -4.46 -12.08 -19.70
N LEU A 172 -5.29 -12.27 -18.67
CA LEU A 172 -5.73 -13.55 -18.10
C LEU A 172 -4.63 -14.47 -17.53
N LEU A 173 -3.36 -14.26 -17.87
CA LEU A 173 -2.26 -15.14 -17.49
C LEU A 173 -2.10 -15.27 -15.97
N HIS A 174 -2.33 -14.18 -15.26
CA HIS A 174 -2.24 -14.11 -13.80
C HIS A 174 -3.41 -14.81 -13.07
N TRP A 175 -4.43 -15.30 -13.80
CA TRP A 175 -5.50 -16.14 -13.25
C TRP A 175 -5.03 -17.58 -12.99
N LEU A 176 -3.99 -18.03 -13.68
CA LEU A 176 -3.36 -19.33 -13.45
C LEU A 176 -2.88 -19.47 -11.99
N PRO A 177 -2.72 -20.70 -11.50
CA PRO A 177 -2.04 -20.95 -10.24
C PRO A 177 -0.69 -20.21 -10.18
N ARG A 178 -0.36 -19.59 -9.03
CA ARG A 178 0.82 -18.71 -8.91
C ARG A 178 2.11 -19.33 -9.44
N ALA A 179 2.32 -20.64 -9.21
CA ALA A 179 3.51 -21.34 -9.70
C ALA A 179 3.57 -21.38 -11.24
N ALA A 180 2.44 -21.71 -11.89
CA ALA A 180 2.33 -21.74 -13.36
C ALA A 180 2.48 -20.35 -13.97
N HIS A 181 1.83 -19.33 -13.39
CA HIS A 181 1.98 -17.94 -13.79
C HIS A 181 3.45 -17.51 -13.77
N ARG A 182 4.15 -17.70 -12.65
CA ARG A 182 5.57 -17.36 -12.50
C ARG A 182 6.47 -18.12 -13.45
N TRP A 183 6.18 -19.39 -13.70
CA TRP A 183 6.93 -20.20 -14.66
C TRP A 183 6.82 -19.62 -16.08
N ILE A 184 5.60 -19.28 -16.53
CA ILE A 184 5.38 -18.66 -17.84
C ILE A 184 6.06 -17.30 -17.94
N LEU A 185 5.97 -16.44 -16.89
CA LEU A 185 6.66 -15.16 -16.88
C LEU A 185 8.18 -15.32 -17.07
N ARG A 186 8.79 -16.35 -16.47
CA ARG A 186 10.22 -16.66 -16.67
C ARG A 186 10.51 -17.04 -18.12
N LEU A 187 9.64 -17.85 -18.75
CA LEU A 187 9.79 -18.23 -20.15
C LEU A 187 9.66 -17.04 -21.10
N LEU A 188 8.81 -16.06 -20.76
CA LEU A 188 8.62 -14.82 -21.52
C LEU A 188 9.73 -13.78 -21.25
N GLY A 189 10.73 -14.11 -20.45
CA GLY A 189 11.81 -13.17 -20.10
C GLY A 189 11.45 -12.16 -19.02
N LEU A 190 10.22 -12.17 -18.49
CA LEU A 190 9.71 -11.26 -17.46
C LEU A 190 10.16 -11.72 -16.07
N LYS A 191 11.48 -11.96 -15.90
CA LYS A 191 12.07 -12.56 -14.69
C LYS A 191 11.83 -11.74 -13.43
N PHE A 192 11.79 -10.41 -13.54
CA PHE A 192 11.51 -9.52 -12.41
C PHE A 192 10.12 -9.80 -11.83
N TRP A 193 9.09 -9.80 -12.66
CA TRP A 193 7.71 -10.03 -12.26
C TRP A 193 7.42 -11.49 -11.85
N ALA A 194 8.29 -12.42 -12.24
CA ALA A 194 8.19 -13.82 -11.85
C ALA A 194 8.64 -14.09 -10.40
N GLN A 195 9.22 -13.11 -9.72
CA GLN A 195 9.65 -13.22 -8.32
C GLN A 195 8.52 -12.79 -7.38
N GLU A 196 8.28 -13.57 -6.33
CA GLU A 196 7.25 -13.24 -5.32
C GLU A 196 7.60 -11.98 -4.53
N ALA A 197 8.88 -11.74 -4.34
CA ALA A 197 9.38 -10.54 -3.67
C ALA A 197 9.01 -9.25 -4.43
N ASN A 198 8.85 -9.33 -5.76
CA ASN A 198 8.61 -8.17 -6.60
C ASN A 198 7.12 -8.00 -6.97
N LEU A 199 6.37 -9.11 -7.06
CA LEU A 199 4.96 -9.05 -7.40
C LEU A 199 4.18 -10.23 -6.82
N ARG A 200 3.20 -9.90 -6.00
CA ARG A 200 2.21 -10.84 -5.48
C ARG A 200 0.82 -10.25 -5.59
N LEU A 201 0.21 -10.41 -6.76
CA LEU A 201 -1.17 -9.97 -7.01
C LEU A 201 -2.15 -10.58 -6.01
N LEU A 202 -3.06 -9.76 -5.50
CA LEU A 202 -4.01 -10.11 -4.46
C LEU A 202 -5.43 -10.17 -5.00
N SER A 203 -6.15 -11.22 -4.61
CA SER A 203 -7.61 -11.24 -4.71
C SER A 203 -8.24 -10.56 -3.49
N LYS A 204 -9.52 -10.22 -3.56
CA LYS A 204 -10.27 -9.73 -2.38
C LYS A 204 -10.15 -10.67 -1.18
N ARG A 205 -10.21 -11.99 -1.43
CA ARG A 205 -10.06 -13.01 -0.37
C ARG A 205 -8.65 -12.99 0.26
N ASP A 206 -7.60 -12.82 -0.57
CA ASP A 206 -6.22 -12.70 -0.06
C ASP A 206 -6.08 -11.44 0.81
N LEU A 207 -6.52 -10.30 0.30
CA LEU A 207 -6.42 -9.02 1.01
C LEU A 207 -7.23 -9.03 2.31
N HIS A 208 -8.45 -9.59 2.28
CA HIS A 208 -9.27 -9.77 3.49
C HIS A 208 -8.54 -10.63 4.54
N ARG A 209 -7.95 -11.76 4.14
CA ARG A 209 -7.20 -12.62 5.05
C ARG A 209 -6.00 -11.90 5.66
N ILE A 210 -5.24 -11.16 4.84
CA ILE A 210 -4.06 -10.40 5.30
C ILE A 210 -4.50 -9.35 6.32
N VAL A 211 -5.48 -8.53 5.99
CA VAL A 211 -6.00 -7.48 6.88
C VAL A 211 -6.53 -8.07 8.18
N SER A 212 -7.39 -9.10 8.10
CA SER A 212 -7.96 -9.75 9.30
C SER A 212 -6.89 -10.31 10.21
N ARG A 213 -5.86 -10.95 9.63
CA ARG A 213 -4.74 -11.48 10.40
C ARG A 213 -3.91 -10.38 11.03
N SER A 214 -3.59 -9.31 10.29
CA SER A 214 -2.83 -8.16 10.79
C SER A 214 -3.52 -7.52 11.99
N VAL A 215 -4.82 -7.32 11.86
CA VAL A 215 -5.67 -6.79 12.92
C VAL A 215 -5.66 -7.67 14.16
N THR A 216 -5.90 -8.98 13.99
CA THR A 216 -5.90 -9.94 15.09
C THR A 216 -4.56 -9.96 15.83
N GLU A 217 -3.46 -9.98 15.08
CA GLU A 217 -2.10 -9.98 15.66
C GLU A 217 -1.78 -8.63 16.34
N THR A 218 -2.24 -7.49 15.81
CA THR A 218 -2.07 -6.18 16.43
C THR A 218 -2.84 -6.09 17.74
N ILE A 219 -4.07 -6.61 17.81
CA ILE A 219 -4.85 -6.66 19.05
C ILE A 219 -4.18 -7.58 20.08
N ALA A 220 -3.68 -8.73 19.64
CA ALA A 220 -3.00 -9.68 20.53
C ALA A 220 -1.70 -9.13 21.11
N ALA A 221 -0.97 -8.31 20.34
CA ALA A 221 0.28 -7.67 20.77
C ALA A 221 0.06 -6.46 21.69
N ALA A 222 -1.11 -5.82 21.63
CA ALA A 222 -1.47 -4.78 22.58
C ALA A 222 -1.66 -5.43 23.95
N ALA A 223 -1.01 -4.87 25.00
CA ALA A 223 -0.80 -5.46 26.31
C ALA A 223 -1.94 -6.36 26.82
N PRO A 224 -1.62 -7.53 27.42
CA PRO A 224 -2.62 -8.43 27.98
C PRO A 224 -3.44 -7.67 29.03
N ILE A 225 -4.75 -7.97 29.10
CA ILE A 225 -5.62 -7.48 30.16
C ILE A 225 -5.00 -7.93 31.48
N THR A 226 -4.65 -6.97 32.33
CA THR A 226 -4.12 -7.26 33.67
C THR A 226 -5.24 -7.76 34.56
N GLN A 227 -4.89 -8.47 35.67
CA GLN A 227 -5.87 -8.86 36.67
C GLN A 227 -6.65 -7.65 37.20
N ALA A 228 -6.00 -6.48 37.30
CA ALA A 228 -6.62 -5.23 37.70
C ALA A 228 -7.67 -4.70 36.69
N ASP A 229 -7.56 -5.06 35.42
CA ASP A 229 -8.57 -4.71 34.38
C ASP A 229 -9.76 -5.66 34.46
N LEU A 230 -9.54 -6.94 34.76
CA LEU A 230 -10.61 -7.91 34.99
C LEU A 230 -11.42 -7.54 36.25
N ASP A 231 -10.72 -7.13 37.32
CA ASP A 231 -11.34 -6.68 38.58
C ASP A 231 -12.18 -5.40 38.40
N ARG A 232 -11.88 -4.59 37.36
CA ARG A 232 -12.69 -3.41 36.96
C ARG A 232 -13.78 -3.72 35.93
N GLY A 233 -14.02 -5.00 35.62
CA GLY A 233 -15.03 -5.43 34.65
C GLY A 233 -14.68 -5.17 33.20
N ARG A 234 -13.41 -4.87 32.90
CA ARG A 234 -12.91 -4.74 31.52
C ARG A 234 -12.63 -6.13 30.94
N SER A 235 -13.50 -6.60 30.08
CA SER A 235 -13.32 -7.83 29.32
C SER A 235 -12.63 -7.56 27.98
N HIS A 236 -12.11 -8.61 27.32
CA HIS A 236 -11.61 -8.52 25.93
C HIS A 236 -12.64 -7.99 24.93
N HIS A 237 -13.93 -7.96 25.28
CA HIS A 237 -15.01 -7.49 24.42
C HIS A 237 -15.21 -5.96 24.39
N HIS A 238 -14.48 -5.18 25.20
CA HIS A 238 -14.60 -3.72 25.25
C HIS A 238 -13.53 -2.98 24.43
N ARG A 239 -12.86 -3.65 23.52
CA ARG A 239 -12.07 -2.96 22.48
C ARG A 239 -13.05 -2.62 21.36
N ASP A 240 -13.02 -1.37 20.90
CA ASP A 240 -13.86 -0.92 19.81
C ASP A 240 -13.74 -1.90 18.63
N PRO A 241 -14.85 -2.35 18.06
CA PRO A 241 -14.82 -3.28 16.96
C PRO A 241 -14.05 -2.65 15.80
N ILE A 242 -13.08 -3.40 15.26
CA ILE A 242 -12.35 -2.94 14.10
C ILE A 242 -13.31 -2.83 12.92
N ASP A 243 -13.44 -1.63 12.40
CA ASP A 243 -14.28 -1.34 11.24
C ASP A 243 -13.44 -1.56 9.97
N VAL A 244 -13.92 -2.44 9.08
CA VAL A 244 -13.29 -2.74 7.80
C VAL A 244 -14.27 -2.47 6.67
N LYS A 245 -13.96 -1.47 5.87
CA LYS A 245 -14.78 -1.06 4.73
C LYS A 245 -14.09 -1.33 3.41
N TRP A 246 -14.87 -1.64 2.38
CA TRP A 246 -14.37 -2.06 1.07
C TRP A 246 -14.91 -1.17 -0.04
N CYS A 247 -14.04 -0.90 -1.03
CA CYS A 247 -14.41 -0.35 -2.32
C CYS A 247 -13.86 -1.25 -3.43
N GLU A 248 -14.68 -1.51 -4.43
CA GLU A 248 -14.35 -2.38 -5.57
C GLU A 248 -14.65 -1.62 -6.87
N PRO A 249 -13.83 -0.65 -7.25
CA PRO A 249 -14.06 0.11 -8.48
C PRO A 249 -13.99 -0.81 -9.69
N LYS A 250 -14.83 -0.52 -10.68
CA LYS A 250 -14.94 -1.32 -11.90
C LYS A 250 -14.37 -0.58 -13.10
N PHE A 251 -13.67 -1.32 -13.92
CA PHE A 251 -13.25 -0.89 -15.25
C PHE A 251 -13.74 -1.89 -16.29
N LEU A 252 -14.43 -1.44 -17.32
CA LEU A 252 -15.07 -2.27 -18.34
C LEU A 252 -15.94 -3.40 -17.76
N GLY A 253 -16.72 -3.08 -16.73
CA GLY A 253 -17.62 -4.04 -16.07
C GLY A 253 -16.99 -4.98 -15.05
N CYS A 254 -15.67 -5.07 -15.00
CA CYS A 254 -14.93 -5.93 -14.07
C CYS A 254 -14.31 -5.13 -12.93
N VAL A 255 -14.25 -5.71 -11.73
CA VAL A 255 -13.54 -5.11 -10.59
C VAL A 255 -12.05 -5.04 -10.91
N SER A 256 -11.53 -3.83 -11.09
CA SER A 256 -10.14 -3.59 -11.51
C SER A 256 -9.18 -3.47 -10.32
N ASN A 257 -9.63 -2.81 -9.27
CA ASN A 257 -8.86 -2.57 -8.06
C ASN A 257 -9.66 -2.95 -6.82
N LEU A 258 -8.96 -3.11 -5.73
CA LEU A 258 -9.51 -3.30 -4.40
C LEU A 258 -9.02 -2.16 -3.53
N ALA A 259 -9.91 -1.54 -2.77
CA ALA A 259 -9.53 -0.63 -1.70
C ALA A 259 -10.15 -1.10 -0.39
N VAL A 260 -9.39 -1.03 0.68
CA VAL A 260 -9.85 -1.38 2.02
C VAL A 260 -9.42 -0.32 3.02
N LEU A 261 -10.36 0.16 3.81
CA LEU A 261 -10.12 1.03 4.96
C LEU A 261 -10.29 0.21 6.23
N VAL A 262 -9.29 0.24 7.08
CA VAL A 262 -9.26 -0.41 8.39
C VAL A 262 -9.15 0.65 9.45
N ARG A 263 -10.02 0.61 10.46
CA ARG A 263 -10.00 1.48 11.64
C ARG A 263 -9.81 0.64 12.89
N ARG A 264 -8.86 1.09 13.70
CA ARG A 264 -8.53 0.48 14.99
C ARG A 264 -9.25 1.21 16.13
#